data_e6b144673f2eb0e0dde7538c24cf7e03
#
_entry.id   e6b144673f2eb0e0dde7538c24cf7e03
#
_cell.length_a   1.000
_cell.length_b   1.000
_cell.length_c   1.000
_cell.angle_alpha   90.00
_cell.angle_beta   90.00
_cell.angle_gamma   90.00
#
_symmetry.space_group_name_H-M   'P 1'
#
loop_
_entity.id
_entity.type
_entity.pdbx_description
1 polymer ?
#
loop_
_entity_poly.entity_id
_entity_poly.type
_entity_poly.pdbx_seq_one_letter_code
_entity_poly.pdbx_strand_id
1 'polypeptide(L)'
;LAREALAAGKHVFVEKPMSLSADDAEGLVALAEERGLVLMPGHLLLYHPGVAKMKDIIASGSLGEVLYVYGNRQNLGTIRRDENALWSLGVHDLSVILHLLDEEPAEVSARGASFLKEGVEDVVFCYLRFPSGVIAHMHLSWLDPHKMRRMTVVGTDKMAVFDDMELDRKVTVYDSAAEQSLGTYGEWRTRTGDIHSPRVANDEPLRLECRHFLALVRGEGDPLAAARGGLAVVRALEQLQDSLERERV
;
A
#
# COMPACT_ATOMS: atom_id res chain seq x y z
N LEU A 1 12.21 -5.94 21.10
CA LEU A 1 13.17 -6.72 20.31
C LEU A 1 13.93 -5.85 19.30
N ALA A 2 13.26 -5.12 18.36
CA ALA A 2 13.95 -4.30 17.34
C ALA A 2 14.84 -3.23 18.00
N ARG A 3 14.33 -2.50 19.00
CA ARG A 3 15.09 -1.50 19.77
C ARG A 3 16.32 -2.11 20.46
N GLU A 4 16.20 -3.27 21.06
CA GLU A 4 17.30 -3.98 21.71
C GLU A 4 18.39 -4.39 20.71
N ALA A 5 17.99 -4.88 19.54
CA ALA A 5 18.92 -5.26 18.49
C ALA A 5 19.69 -4.04 17.93
N LEU A 6 18.99 -2.92 17.66
CA LEU A 6 19.61 -1.66 17.25
C LEU A 6 20.56 -1.13 18.34
N ALA A 7 20.14 -1.15 19.61
CA ALA A 7 20.99 -0.73 20.72
C ALA A 7 22.25 -1.60 20.86
N ALA A 8 22.16 -2.88 20.47
CA ALA A 8 23.29 -3.82 20.43
C ALA A 8 24.12 -3.71 19.13
N GLY A 9 23.91 -2.68 18.29
CA GLY A 9 24.66 -2.43 17.08
C GLY A 9 24.36 -3.40 15.93
N LYS A 10 23.14 -3.94 15.87
CA LYS A 10 22.72 -4.87 14.82
C LYS A 10 21.83 -4.18 13.80
N HIS A 11 22.05 -4.47 12.51
CA HIS A 11 21.06 -4.17 11.47
C HIS A 11 19.80 -5.00 11.70
N VAL A 12 18.63 -4.43 11.45
CA VAL A 12 17.35 -5.05 11.78
C VAL A 12 16.46 -5.17 10.55
N PHE A 13 16.00 -6.38 10.28
CA PHE A 13 14.90 -6.67 9.38
C PHE A 13 13.74 -7.15 10.24
N VAL A 14 12.66 -6.39 10.30
CA VAL A 14 11.53 -6.61 11.20
C VAL A 14 10.24 -6.87 10.42
N GLU A 15 9.43 -7.81 10.91
CA GLU A 15 8.10 -8.03 10.34
C GLU A 15 7.20 -6.78 10.41
N LYS A 16 6.29 -6.71 9.44
CA LYS A 16 5.29 -5.66 9.37
C LYS A 16 4.13 -5.91 10.38
N PRO A 17 3.54 -4.86 10.93
CA PRO A 17 4.05 -3.50 10.96
C PRO A 17 5.28 -3.43 11.86
N MET A 18 6.20 -2.50 11.61
CA MET A 18 7.42 -2.41 12.44
C MET A 18 7.14 -1.96 13.89
N SER A 19 6.00 -1.34 14.13
CA SER A 19 5.45 -0.95 15.42
C SER A 19 3.93 -0.81 15.33
N LEU A 20 3.25 -0.81 16.48
CA LEU A 20 1.81 -0.52 16.59
C LEU A 20 1.55 0.97 16.95
N SER A 21 2.60 1.77 17.13
CA SER A 21 2.54 3.19 17.46
C SER A 21 3.52 3.96 16.58
N ALA A 22 3.10 5.14 16.10
CA ALA A 22 3.93 6.05 15.33
C ALA A 22 5.13 6.55 16.15
N ASP A 23 4.93 6.88 17.43
CA ASP A 23 6.00 7.32 18.34
C ASP A 23 7.08 6.26 18.51
N ASP A 24 6.68 5.00 18.68
CA ASP A 24 7.64 3.89 18.78
C ASP A 24 8.38 3.66 17.46
N ALA A 25 7.68 3.74 16.32
CA ALA A 25 8.28 3.66 15.01
C ALA A 25 9.29 4.78 14.78
N GLU A 26 8.95 6.01 15.13
CA GLU A 26 9.83 7.19 15.08
C GLU A 26 11.09 7.00 15.93
N GLY A 27 10.91 6.50 17.15
CA GLY A 27 12.03 6.17 18.04
C GLY A 27 12.93 5.05 17.51
N LEU A 28 12.40 4.09 16.74
CA LEU A 28 13.21 3.07 16.07
C LEU A 28 14.02 3.66 14.91
N VAL A 29 13.39 4.52 14.09
CA VAL A 29 14.05 5.21 12.98
C VAL A 29 15.18 6.09 13.48
N ALA A 30 14.91 6.93 14.51
CA ALA A 30 15.91 7.80 15.10
C ALA A 30 17.11 7.03 15.69
N LEU A 31 16.85 5.90 16.36
CA LEU A 31 17.92 5.06 16.91
C LEU A 31 18.74 4.41 15.80
N ALA A 32 18.11 3.96 14.72
CA ALA A 32 18.83 3.39 13.58
C ALA A 32 19.72 4.44 12.89
N GLU A 33 19.20 5.68 12.74
CA GLU A 33 19.94 6.82 12.19
C GLU A 33 21.15 7.19 13.06
N GLU A 34 20.94 7.38 14.38
CA GLU A 34 22.00 7.68 15.34
C GLU A 34 23.14 6.66 15.29
N ARG A 35 22.79 5.39 15.10
CA ARG A 35 23.75 4.27 15.10
C ARG A 35 24.33 3.94 13.73
N GLY A 36 23.86 4.58 12.65
CA GLY A 36 24.25 4.26 11.27
C GLY A 36 23.88 2.83 10.87
N LEU A 37 22.73 2.34 11.34
CA LEU A 37 22.27 0.98 11.13
C LEU A 37 21.12 0.91 10.14
N VAL A 38 21.00 -0.21 9.44
CA VAL A 38 19.82 -0.51 8.62
C VAL A 38 18.67 -0.95 9.51
N LEU A 39 17.52 -0.30 9.34
CA LEU A 39 16.23 -0.75 9.84
C LEU A 39 15.30 -0.91 8.63
N MET A 40 14.81 -2.11 8.41
CA MET A 40 13.96 -2.43 7.26
C MET A 40 12.72 -3.20 7.70
N PRO A 41 11.51 -2.62 7.60
CA PRO A 41 10.26 -3.36 7.81
C PRO A 41 9.93 -4.22 6.60
N GLY A 42 9.36 -5.41 6.85
CA GLY A 42 9.02 -6.43 5.87
C GLY A 42 7.76 -6.10 5.08
N HIS A 43 7.77 -5.04 4.28
CA HIS A 43 6.70 -4.71 3.35
C HIS A 43 6.84 -5.48 2.03
N LEU A 44 6.66 -6.80 2.11
CA LEU A 44 6.90 -7.75 1.02
C LEU A 44 6.32 -7.33 -0.34
N LEU A 45 5.12 -6.72 -0.36
CA LEU A 45 4.47 -6.34 -1.62
C LEU A 45 5.22 -5.25 -2.39
N LEU A 46 6.04 -4.42 -1.75
CA LEU A 46 6.87 -3.42 -2.43
C LEU A 46 7.94 -4.08 -3.33
N TYR A 47 8.28 -5.33 -3.07
CA TYR A 47 9.20 -6.14 -3.87
C TYR A 47 8.49 -7.02 -4.90
N HIS A 48 7.15 -6.96 -4.96
CA HIS A 48 6.40 -7.74 -5.95
C HIS A 48 6.60 -7.13 -7.35
N PRO A 49 7.06 -7.92 -8.36
CA PRO A 49 7.34 -7.38 -9.70
C PRO A 49 6.12 -6.69 -10.35
N GLY A 50 4.89 -7.10 -10.01
CA GLY A 50 3.67 -6.43 -10.45
C GLY A 50 3.52 -5.02 -9.87
N VAL A 51 3.89 -4.81 -8.60
CA VAL A 51 3.88 -3.49 -7.96
C VAL A 51 4.95 -2.59 -8.58
N ALA A 52 6.16 -3.11 -8.80
CA ALA A 52 7.21 -2.40 -9.52
C ALA A 52 6.73 -1.98 -10.93
N LYS A 53 6.05 -2.88 -11.66
CA LYS A 53 5.48 -2.57 -12.98
C LYS A 53 4.40 -1.47 -12.89
N MET A 54 3.54 -1.47 -11.86
CA MET A 54 2.57 -0.39 -11.64
C MET A 54 3.27 0.95 -11.40
N LYS A 55 4.34 0.96 -10.61
CA LYS A 55 5.16 2.17 -10.38
C LYS A 55 5.78 2.70 -11.67
N ASP A 56 6.35 1.80 -12.49
CA ASP A 56 6.90 2.16 -13.81
C ASP A 56 5.84 2.78 -14.74
N ILE A 57 4.63 2.21 -14.76
CA ILE A 57 3.52 2.70 -15.58
C ILE A 57 3.10 4.11 -15.13
N ILE A 58 2.98 4.35 -13.84
CA ILE A 58 2.68 5.69 -13.29
C ILE A 58 3.81 6.67 -13.64
N ALA A 59 5.05 6.30 -13.35
CA ALA A 59 6.22 7.16 -13.58
C ALA A 59 6.45 7.48 -15.07
N SER A 60 6.02 6.60 -15.99
CA SER A 60 6.09 6.87 -17.43
C SER A 60 5.10 7.95 -17.92
N GLY A 61 4.15 8.36 -17.07
CA GLY A 61 3.08 9.28 -17.44
C GLY A 61 2.03 8.69 -18.39
N SER A 62 2.09 7.38 -18.68
CA SER A 62 1.20 6.74 -19.66
C SER A 62 -0.26 6.68 -19.23
N LEU A 63 -0.55 6.86 -17.93
CA LEU A 63 -1.92 6.96 -17.41
C LEU A 63 -2.48 8.38 -17.47
N GLY A 64 -1.67 9.39 -17.84
CA GLY A 64 -1.97 10.80 -17.61
C GLY A 64 -1.80 11.17 -16.12
N GLU A 65 -2.56 12.15 -15.65
CA GLU A 65 -2.61 12.49 -14.22
C GLU A 65 -3.37 11.40 -13.46
N VAL A 66 -2.81 10.95 -12.34
CA VAL A 66 -3.51 9.99 -11.47
C VAL A 66 -4.64 10.71 -10.75
N LEU A 67 -5.84 10.19 -10.90
CA LEU A 67 -7.06 10.74 -10.28
C LEU A 67 -7.33 10.07 -8.94
N TYR A 68 -7.35 8.74 -8.91
CA TYR A 68 -7.54 7.99 -7.68
C TYR A 68 -6.96 6.56 -7.76
N VAL A 69 -6.77 5.98 -6.58
CA VAL A 69 -6.29 4.61 -6.39
C VAL A 69 -7.27 3.86 -5.49
N TYR A 70 -7.52 2.58 -5.76
CA TYR A 70 -8.26 1.78 -4.80
C TYR A 70 -7.74 0.35 -4.66
N GLY A 71 -7.80 -0.15 -3.42
CA GLY A 71 -7.42 -1.50 -3.04
C GLY A 71 -8.60 -2.32 -2.56
N ASN A 72 -8.66 -3.58 -2.98
CA ASN A 72 -9.58 -4.60 -2.48
C ASN A 72 -8.76 -5.77 -1.96
N ARG A 73 -8.80 -5.98 -0.63
CA ARG A 73 -8.12 -7.10 0.02
C ARG A 73 -9.10 -7.82 0.94
N GLN A 74 -9.63 -8.88 0.41
CA GLN A 74 -10.75 -9.60 1.01
C GLN A 74 -10.55 -11.09 0.89
N ASN A 75 -11.02 -11.84 1.87
CA ASN A 75 -11.13 -13.30 1.83
C ASN A 75 -11.87 -13.83 3.06
N LEU A 76 -12.47 -14.99 2.96
CA LEU A 76 -12.82 -15.79 4.13
C LEU A 76 -11.60 -16.63 4.52
N GLY A 77 -10.79 -16.10 5.43
CA GLY A 77 -9.48 -16.69 5.78
C GLY A 77 -9.26 -16.78 7.29
N THR A 78 -8.02 -16.57 7.71
CA THR A 78 -7.68 -16.60 9.13
C THR A 78 -8.22 -15.34 9.81
N ILE A 79 -9.19 -15.53 10.70
CA ILE A 79 -9.75 -14.49 11.55
C ILE A 79 -8.82 -14.33 12.75
N ARG A 80 -8.34 -13.12 12.97
CA ARG A 80 -7.43 -12.79 14.06
C ARG A 80 -8.21 -12.40 15.31
N ARG A 81 -7.56 -12.57 16.47
CA ARG A 81 -8.18 -12.24 17.77
C ARG A 81 -7.53 -11.02 18.43
N ASP A 82 -6.35 -10.69 18.01
CA ASP A 82 -5.41 -9.71 18.59
C ASP A 82 -5.18 -8.48 17.70
N GLU A 83 -5.63 -8.52 16.46
CA GLU A 83 -5.60 -7.40 15.51
C GLU A 83 -6.89 -7.38 14.67
N ASN A 84 -7.28 -6.23 14.15
CA ASN A 84 -8.43 -6.08 13.25
C ASN A 84 -8.02 -6.17 11.76
N ALA A 85 -9.01 -6.12 10.86
CA ALA A 85 -8.77 -6.19 9.41
C ALA A 85 -7.89 -5.05 8.88
N LEU A 86 -7.90 -3.86 9.51
CA LEU A 86 -7.04 -2.74 9.15
C LEU A 86 -5.55 -3.09 9.33
N TRP A 87 -5.16 -3.50 10.53
CA TRP A 87 -3.77 -3.84 10.86
C TRP A 87 -3.29 -5.12 10.18
N SER A 88 -4.19 -6.10 10.03
CA SER A 88 -3.89 -7.39 9.40
C SER A 88 -3.71 -7.28 7.88
N LEU A 89 -4.68 -6.65 7.20
CA LEU A 89 -4.78 -6.59 5.74
C LEU A 89 -4.35 -5.23 5.17
N GLY A 90 -4.80 -4.14 5.80
CA GLY A 90 -4.63 -2.78 5.30
C GLY A 90 -3.18 -2.33 5.23
N VAL A 91 -2.32 -2.80 6.12
CA VAL A 91 -0.88 -2.52 6.12
C VAL A 91 -0.23 -2.81 4.76
N HIS A 92 -0.67 -3.86 4.07
CA HIS A 92 -0.13 -4.25 2.77
C HIS A 92 -0.56 -3.30 1.66
N ASP A 93 -1.85 -2.98 1.58
CA ASP A 93 -2.37 -2.11 0.52
C ASP A 93 -1.95 -0.67 0.75
N LEU A 94 -1.93 -0.21 2.01
CA LEU A 94 -1.46 1.11 2.37
C LEU A 94 0.01 1.31 1.98
N SER A 95 0.89 0.33 2.29
CA SER A 95 2.29 0.42 1.89
C SER A 95 2.46 0.56 0.38
N VAL A 96 1.65 -0.16 -0.41
CA VAL A 96 1.67 -0.05 -1.87
C VAL A 96 1.14 1.30 -2.35
N ILE A 97 0.03 1.81 -1.79
CA ILE A 97 -0.54 3.11 -2.17
C ILE A 97 0.47 4.23 -1.92
N LEU A 98 1.07 4.29 -0.72
CA LEU A 98 2.08 5.30 -0.39
C LEU A 98 3.29 5.20 -1.33
N HIS A 99 3.75 3.98 -1.61
CA HIS A 99 4.85 3.75 -2.55
C HIS A 99 4.50 4.18 -3.98
N LEU A 100 3.30 3.90 -4.48
CA LEU A 100 2.91 4.26 -5.84
C LEU A 100 2.80 5.78 -6.02
N LEU A 101 2.31 6.50 -5.00
CA LEU A 101 2.08 7.95 -5.06
C LEU A 101 3.29 8.78 -4.62
N ASP A 102 4.26 8.21 -3.87
CA ASP A 102 5.37 8.92 -3.23
C ASP A 102 4.90 10.08 -2.33
N GLU A 103 3.73 9.96 -1.72
CA GLU A 103 3.14 10.95 -0.85
C GLU A 103 2.60 10.32 0.43
N GLU A 104 2.58 11.08 1.53
CA GLU A 104 1.81 10.77 2.73
C GLU A 104 0.41 11.43 2.64
N PRO A 105 -0.65 10.78 3.17
CA PRO A 105 -1.99 11.36 3.10
C PRO A 105 -2.11 12.60 3.99
N ALA A 106 -2.79 13.64 3.48
CA ALA A 106 -3.13 14.84 4.24
C ALA A 106 -4.38 14.65 5.11
N GLU A 107 -5.24 13.71 4.73
CA GLU A 107 -6.49 13.39 5.43
C GLU A 107 -6.79 11.90 5.29
N VAL A 108 -7.22 11.29 6.39
CA VAL A 108 -7.66 9.90 6.40
C VAL A 108 -8.97 9.75 7.17
N SER A 109 -9.79 8.79 6.74
CA SER A 109 -10.95 8.34 7.51
C SER A 109 -11.18 6.86 7.29
N ALA A 110 -11.74 6.19 8.30
CA ALA A 110 -12.08 4.79 8.23
C ALA A 110 -13.41 4.51 8.93
N ARG A 111 -14.18 3.57 8.39
CA ARG A 111 -15.38 3.01 9.00
C ARG A 111 -15.31 1.49 8.92
N GLY A 112 -15.79 0.83 9.95
CA GLY A 112 -15.75 -0.61 10.04
C GLY A 112 -16.87 -1.20 10.88
N ALA A 113 -16.94 -2.52 10.86
CA ALA A 113 -17.89 -3.26 11.67
C ALA A 113 -17.23 -4.52 12.27
N SER A 114 -17.66 -4.87 13.48
CA SER A 114 -17.22 -6.02 14.26
C SER A 114 -18.37 -7.02 14.37
N PHE A 115 -18.47 -7.95 13.43
CA PHE A 115 -19.55 -8.96 13.41
C PHE A 115 -19.23 -10.22 14.22
N LEU A 116 -17.95 -10.58 14.32
CA LEU A 116 -17.49 -11.80 14.96
C LEU A 116 -17.03 -11.61 16.40
N LYS A 117 -16.35 -10.49 16.67
CA LYS A 117 -15.84 -10.17 17.99
C LYS A 117 -15.93 -8.66 18.22
N GLU A 118 -16.67 -8.25 19.24
CA GLU A 118 -16.81 -6.86 19.63
C GLU A 118 -15.44 -6.15 19.75
N GLY A 119 -15.32 -4.98 19.16
CA GLY A 119 -14.10 -4.17 19.19
C GLY A 119 -12.98 -4.63 18.25
N VAL A 120 -13.20 -5.67 17.44
CA VAL A 120 -12.25 -6.15 16.42
C VAL A 120 -12.93 -6.14 15.06
N GLU A 121 -12.68 -5.12 14.26
CA GLU A 121 -13.35 -4.93 12.97
C GLU A 121 -12.95 -6.02 11.97
N ASP A 122 -13.97 -6.74 11.49
CA ASP A 122 -13.85 -7.78 10.46
C ASP A 122 -13.86 -7.19 9.05
N VAL A 123 -14.51 -6.02 8.91
CA VAL A 123 -14.66 -5.28 7.68
C VAL A 123 -14.31 -3.82 7.93
N VAL A 124 -13.43 -3.25 7.09
CA VAL A 124 -13.01 -1.85 7.18
C VAL A 124 -12.99 -1.22 5.79
N PHE A 125 -13.55 -0.02 5.71
CA PHE A 125 -13.48 0.86 4.54
C PHE A 125 -12.65 2.08 4.90
N CYS A 126 -11.56 2.32 4.16
CA CYS A 126 -10.68 3.44 4.37
C CYS A 126 -10.79 4.43 3.21
N TYR A 127 -10.68 5.71 3.53
CA TYR A 127 -10.54 6.81 2.58
C TYR A 127 -9.30 7.62 2.95
N LEU A 128 -8.51 8.00 1.94
CA LEU A 128 -7.31 8.82 2.08
C LEU A 128 -7.34 9.93 1.02
N ARG A 129 -6.89 11.12 1.38
CA ARG A 129 -6.69 12.24 0.45
C ARG A 129 -5.26 12.73 0.54
N PHE A 130 -4.62 12.88 -0.60
CA PHE A 130 -3.22 13.27 -0.72
C PHE A 130 -3.07 14.77 -1.06
N PRO A 131 -1.92 15.38 -0.75
CA PRO A 131 -1.64 16.79 -1.08
C PRO A 131 -1.76 17.11 -2.57
N SER A 132 -1.43 16.17 -3.45
CA SER A 132 -1.63 16.27 -4.92
C SER A 132 -3.09 16.39 -5.35
N GLY A 133 -4.05 16.11 -4.45
CA GLY A 133 -5.48 16.00 -4.75
C GLY A 133 -5.92 14.57 -5.12
N VAL A 134 -4.98 13.65 -5.31
CA VAL A 134 -5.29 12.23 -5.49
C VAL A 134 -6.03 11.70 -4.27
N ILE A 135 -7.04 10.86 -4.50
CA ILE A 135 -7.73 10.14 -3.42
C ILE A 135 -7.44 8.65 -3.51
N ALA A 136 -7.48 7.97 -2.36
CA ALA A 136 -7.44 6.52 -2.34
C ALA A 136 -8.51 5.94 -1.41
N HIS A 137 -8.95 4.70 -1.71
CA HIS A 137 -9.78 3.96 -0.78
C HIS A 137 -9.37 2.50 -0.72
N MET A 138 -9.63 1.86 0.42
CA MET A 138 -9.39 0.44 0.62
C MET A 138 -10.64 -0.22 1.18
N HIS A 139 -10.99 -1.39 0.63
CA HIS A 139 -11.95 -2.31 1.21
C HIS A 139 -11.22 -3.55 1.74
N LEU A 140 -11.25 -3.71 3.05
CA LEU A 140 -10.56 -4.75 3.79
C LEU A 140 -11.59 -5.64 4.48
N SER A 141 -11.55 -6.95 4.27
CA SER A 141 -12.53 -7.84 4.89
C SER A 141 -12.00 -9.24 5.10
N TRP A 142 -12.31 -9.83 6.26
CA TRP A 142 -12.16 -11.27 6.51
C TRP A 142 -13.41 -12.07 6.12
N LEU A 143 -14.52 -11.39 5.80
CA LEU A 143 -15.83 -11.98 5.56
C LEU A 143 -16.25 -11.76 4.10
N ASP A 144 -15.50 -12.35 3.16
CA ASP A 144 -15.81 -12.27 1.74
C ASP A 144 -15.67 -13.66 1.09
N PRO A 145 -16.63 -14.09 0.25
CA PRO A 145 -16.56 -15.40 -0.41
C PRO A 145 -15.41 -15.48 -1.44
N HIS A 146 -14.92 -14.35 -1.94
CA HIS A 146 -13.86 -14.30 -2.92
C HIS A 146 -12.55 -13.85 -2.26
N LYS A 147 -11.47 -14.53 -2.61
CA LYS A 147 -10.13 -14.05 -2.27
C LYS A 147 -9.72 -12.99 -3.29
N MET A 148 -9.74 -11.74 -2.87
CA MET A 148 -9.32 -10.58 -3.70
C MET A 148 -8.06 -9.94 -3.13
N ARG A 149 -7.12 -9.60 -4.03
CA ARG A 149 -5.90 -8.85 -3.76
C ARG A 149 -5.62 -7.97 -4.96
N ARG A 150 -6.41 -6.92 -5.12
CA ARG A 150 -6.42 -6.10 -6.32
C ARG A 150 -6.19 -4.63 -5.97
N MET A 151 -5.33 -3.99 -6.76
CA MET A 151 -5.08 -2.55 -6.71
C MET A 151 -5.35 -1.97 -8.09
N THR A 152 -6.14 -0.89 -8.14
CA THR A 152 -6.46 -0.18 -9.39
C THR A 152 -6.00 1.26 -9.27
N VAL A 153 -5.34 1.74 -10.30
CA VAL A 153 -4.96 3.14 -10.49
C VAL A 153 -5.73 3.69 -11.68
N VAL A 154 -6.46 4.76 -11.46
CA VAL A 154 -7.24 5.45 -12.49
C VAL A 154 -6.57 6.77 -12.79
N GLY A 155 -6.18 6.97 -14.03
CA GLY A 155 -5.63 8.21 -14.54
C GLY A 155 -6.57 8.90 -15.53
N THR A 156 -6.18 10.08 -15.99
CA THR A 156 -6.95 10.85 -16.99
C THR A 156 -6.99 10.18 -18.36
N ASP A 157 -5.95 9.43 -18.71
CA ASP A 157 -5.80 8.86 -20.06
C ASP A 157 -6.02 7.34 -20.10
N LYS A 158 -5.58 6.63 -19.06
CA LYS A 158 -5.69 5.15 -18.96
C LYS A 158 -5.89 4.72 -17.51
N MET A 159 -6.21 3.43 -17.35
CA MET A 159 -6.34 2.79 -16.04
C MET A 159 -5.42 1.57 -15.99
N ALA A 160 -4.88 1.28 -14.82
CA ALA A 160 -4.06 0.09 -14.60
C ALA A 160 -4.55 -0.71 -13.40
N VAL A 161 -4.56 -2.02 -13.53
CA VAL A 161 -4.98 -2.95 -12.48
C VAL A 161 -3.83 -3.90 -12.18
N PHE A 162 -3.43 -3.99 -10.92
CA PHE A 162 -2.63 -5.07 -10.39
C PHE A 162 -3.54 -6.07 -9.67
N ASP A 163 -3.50 -7.33 -10.05
CA ASP A 163 -4.25 -8.41 -9.42
C ASP A 163 -3.29 -9.54 -9.02
N ASP A 164 -3.04 -9.69 -7.72
CA ASP A 164 -2.13 -10.72 -7.19
C ASP A 164 -2.70 -12.15 -7.32
N MET A 165 -4.01 -12.25 -7.56
CA MET A 165 -4.66 -13.55 -7.76
C MET A 165 -4.55 -14.07 -9.19
N GLU A 166 -4.24 -13.20 -10.15
CA GLU A 166 -3.98 -13.60 -11.53
C GLU A 166 -2.59 -14.26 -11.65
N LEU A 167 -2.51 -15.37 -12.37
CA LEU A 167 -1.27 -16.12 -12.55
C LEU A 167 -0.38 -15.49 -13.63
N ASP A 168 -0.97 -15.21 -14.79
CA ASP A 168 -0.23 -14.82 -16.00
C ASP A 168 -0.32 -13.32 -16.30
N ARG A 169 -1.43 -12.68 -15.94
CA ARG A 169 -1.73 -11.27 -16.24
C ARG A 169 -1.86 -10.42 -15.00
N LYS A 170 -0.82 -10.46 -14.17
CA LYS A 170 -0.81 -9.73 -12.88
C LYS A 170 -1.02 -8.22 -13.02
N VAL A 171 -0.64 -7.64 -14.15
CA VAL A 171 -0.90 -6.22 -14.47
C VAL A 171 -1.66 -6.14 -15.78
N THR A 172 -2.75 -5.37 -15.78
CA THR A 172 -3.55 -5.10 -16.98
C THR A 172 -3.74 -3.59 -17.11
N VAL A 173 -3.49 -3.06 -18.31
CA VAL A 173 -3.69 -1.66 -18.66
C VAL A 173 -4.87 -1.56 -19.60
N TYR A 174 -5.81 -0.68 -19.26
CA TYR A 174 -7.00 -0.37 -20.04
C TYR A 174 -6.81 1.00 -20.67
N ASP A 175 -6.77 1.06 -22.00
CA ASP A 175 -6.77 2.31 -22.76
C ASP A 175 -8.21 2.84 -22.85
N SER A 176 -8.71 3.28 -21.70
CA SER A 176 -10.07 3.77 -21.53
C SER A 176 -10.06 5.01 -20.66
N ALA A 177 -10.75 6.04 -21.11
CA ALA A 177 -10.83 7.32 -20.42
C ALA A 177 -12.17 8.04 -20.69
N ALA A 178 -12.45 9.06 -19.91
CA ALA A 178 -13.48 10.03 -20.20
C ALA A 178 -12.84 11.26 -20.84
N GLU A 179 -13.29 11.65 -22.03
CA GLU A 179 -12.78 12.78 -22.79
C GLU A 179 -13.85 13.85 -22.96
N GLN A 180 -13.48 15.10 -22.81
CA GLN A 180 -14.41 16.19 -23.08
C GLN A 180 -14.54 16.39 -24.58
N SER A 181 -15.76 16.29 -25.09
CA SER A 181 -16.06 16.55 -26.52
C SER A 181 -15.84 18.04 -26.83
N LEU A 182 -15.08 18.33 -27.86
CA LEU A 182 -14.96 19.69 -28.42
C LEU A 182 -16.26 20.18 -29.10
N GLY A 183 -17.33 19.42 -29.02
CA GLY A 183 -18.64 19.75 -29.57
C GLY A 183 -19.45 20.72 -28.71
N THR A 184 -20.62 21.09 -29.19
CA THR A 184 -21.44 22.26 -28.86
C THR A 184 -21.89 22.40 -27.42
N TYR A 185 -21.68 21.45 -26.51
CA TYR A 185 -22.16 21.51 -25.10
C TYR A 185 -21.19 20.93 -24.07
N GLY A 186 -19.91 20.65 -24.41
CA GLY A 186 -18.95 20.14 -23.44
C GLY A 186 -19.32 18.75 -22.87
N GLU A 187 -20.00 17.93 -23.66
CA GLU A 187 -20.40 16.60 -23.25
C GLU A 187 -19.20 15.69 -23.06
N TRP A 188 -19.23 14.89 -21.99
CA TRP A 188 -18.25 13.84 -21.75
C TRP A 188 -18.52 12.62 -22.65
N ARG A 189 -17.48 12.09 -23.28
CA ARG A 189 -17.53 10.83 -24.04
C ARG A 189 -16.57 9.83 -23.45
N THR A 190 -16.96 8.56 -23.45
CA THR A 190 -16.06 7.48 -23.09
C THR A 190 -15.20 7.11 -24.30
N ARG A 191 -13.89 7.10 -24.12
CA ARG A 191 -12.96 6.49 -25.05
C ARG A 191 -12.68 5.06 -24.59
N THR A 192 -12.78 4.11 -25.50
CA THR A 192 -12.45 2.70 -25.27
C THR A 192 -11.45 2.28 -26.33
N GLY A 193 -10.26 1.94 -25.92
CA GLY A 193 -9.18 1.44 -26.76
C GLY A 193 -8.77 0.02 -26.34
N ASP A 194 -7.51 -0.30 -26.55
CA ASP A 194 -6.97 -1.64 -26.31
C ASP A 194 -6.86 -1.96 -24.81
N ILE A 195 -6.96 -3.26 -24.52
CA ILE A 195 -6.63 -3.82 -23.21
C ILE A 195 -5.38 -4.68 -23.39
N HIS A 196 -4.32 -4.38 -22.66
CA HIS A 196 -3.10 -5.16 -22.74
C HIS A 196 -2.51 -5.47 -21.37
N SER A 197 -1.82 -6.60 -21.27
CA SER A 197 -1.12 -7.01 -20.06
C SER A 197 0.38 -7.00 -20.35
N PRO A 198 1.13 -6.01 -19.79
CA PRO A 198 2.57 -5.98 -19.95
C PRO A 198 3.19 -7.18 -19.24
N ARG A 199 4.31 -7.66 -19.76
CA ARG A 199 5.06 -8.74 -19.11
C ARG A 199 5.57 -8.27 -17.75
N VAL A 200 5.28 -9.06 -16.73
CA VAL A 200 5.80 -8.91 -15.36
C VAL A 200 6.86 -9.98 -15.13
N ALA A 201 7.97 -9.63 -14.50
CA ALA A 201 8.99 -10.60 -14.11
C ALA A 201 8.41 -11.62 -13.11
N ASN A 202 8.93 -12.84 -13.14
CA ASN A 202 8.50 -13.90 -12.23
C ASN A 202 9.55 -14.13 -11.12
N ASP A 203 9.99 -13.03 -10.51
CA ASP A 203 10.89 -13.08 -9.35
C ASP A 203 10.09 -13.24 -8.07
N GLU A 204 10.66 -13.97 -7.13
CA GLU A 204 10.06 -14.17 -5.82
C GLU A 204 10.26 -12.92 -4.94
N PRO A 205 9.18 -12.26 -4.46
CA PRO A 205 9.27 -11.02 -3.69
C PRO A 205 10.14 -11.11 -2.44
N LEU A 206 10.03 -12.19 -1.66
CA LEU A 206 10.82 -12.37 -0.43
C LEU A 206 12.32 -12.46 -0.73
N ARG A 207 12.70 -13.12 -1.83
CA ARG A 207 14.09 -13.17 -2.26
C ARG A 207 14.61 -11.78 -2.64
N LEU A 208 13.82 -10.97 -3.33
CA LEU A 208 14.17 -9.59 -3.68
C LEU A 208 14.30 -8.71 -2.43
N GLU A 209 13.38 -8.85 -1.50
CA GLU A 209 13.37 -8.14 -0.22
C GLU A 209 14.64 -8.48 0.60
N CYS A 210 14.93 -9.75 0.79
CA CYS A 210 16.16 -10.18 1.49
C CYS A 210 17.45 -9.70 0.80
N ARG A 211 17.48 -9.70 -0.54
CA ARG A 211 18.63 -9.17 -1.29
C ARG A 211 18.80 -7.67 -1.07
N HIS A 212 17.71 -6.92 -1.06
CA HIS A 212 17.74 -5.48 -0.79
C HIS A 212 18.28 -5.21 0.62
N PHE A 213 17.78 -5.91 1.64
CA PHE A 213 18.32 -5.79 3.00
C PHE A 213 19.83 -6.03 3.05
N LEU A 214 20.33 -7.09 2.40
CA LEU A 214 21.77 -7.39 2.34
C LEU A 214 22.55 -6.33 1.57
N ALA A 215 21.99 -5.73 0.52
CA ALA A 215 22.58 -4.63 -0.22
C ALA A 215 22.74 -3.39 0.67
N LEU A 216 21.67 -3.01 1.40
CA LEU A 216 21.72 -1.91 2.36
C LEU A 216 22.79 -2.12 3.46
N VAL A 217 22.88 -3.33 3.99
CA VAL A 217 23.92 -3.70 4.99
C VAL A 217 25.34 -3.56 4.43
N ARG A 218 25.53 -3.72 3.11
CA ARG A 218 26.81 -3.51 2.42
C ARG A 218 27.08 -2.05 2.06
N GLY A 219 26.17 -1.14 2.39
CA GLY A 219 26.27 0.28 2.05
C GLY A 219 25.78 0.64 0.65
N GLU A 220 24.99 -0.22 0.02
CA GLU A 220 24.42 0.00 -1.32
C GLU A 220 23.04 0.66 -1.18
N GLY A 221 22.98 1.99 -1.17
CA GLY A 221 21.72 2.77 -1.08
C GLY A 221 21.50 3.46 0.26
N ASP A 222 20.29 4.02 0.45
CA ASP A 222 19.90 4.71 1.69
C ASP A 222 19.41 3.71 2.75
N PRO A 223 20.15 3.52 3.86
CA PRO A 223 19.83 2.53 4.88
C PRO A 223 18.52 2.82 5.63
N LEU A 224 17.98 4.05 5.51
CA LEU A 224 16.78 4.47 6.22
C LEU A 224 15.56 4.68 5.31
N ALA A 225 15.71 4.57 4.00
CA ALA A 225 14.59 4.77 3.07
C ALA A 225 13.41 3.84 3.39
N ALA A 226 13.68 2.54 3.59
CA ALA A 226 12.67 1.56 3.95
C ALA A 226 12.06 1.83 5.34
N ALA A 227 12.88 2.26 6.31
CA ALA A 227 12.41 2.59 7.66
C ALA A 227 11.48 3.81 7.66
N ARG A 228 11.84 4.87 6.90
CA ARG A 228 10.99 6.06 6.74
C ARG A 228 9.67 5.73 6.05
N GLY A 229 9.71 4.91 5.01
CA GLY A 229 8.48 4.40 4.36
C GLY A 229 7.60 3.60 5.33
N GLY A 230 8.21 2.73 6.14
CA GLY A 230 7.48 1.98 7.16
C GLY A 230 6.89 2.86 8.26
N LEU A 231 7.58 3.93 8.67
CA LEU A 231 7.05 4.93 9.60
C LEU A 231 5.82 5.64 9.03
N ALA A 232 5.86 6.05 7.75
CA ALA A 232 4.70 6.65 7.08
C ALA A 232 3.50 5.71 7.06
N VAL A 233 3.72 4.40 6.83
CA VAL A 233 2.67 3.38 6.90
C VAL A 233 2.08 3.28 8.31
N VAL A 234 2.91 3.25 9.36
CA VAL A 234 2.44 3.15 10.75
C VAL A 234 1.65 4.40 11.15
N ARG A 235 2.11 5.60 10.79
CA ARG A 235 1.38 6.86 11.04
C ARG A 235 -0.01 6.84 10.40
N ALA A 236 -0.10 6.46 9.15
CA ALA A 236 -1.38 6.41 8.46
C ALA A 236 -2.32 5.31 9.02
N LEU A 237 -1.76 4.16 9.43
CA LEU A 237 -2.55 3.11 10.11
C LEU A 237 -3.10 3.58 11.45
N GLU A 238 -2.29 4.26 12.27
CA GLU A 238 -2.70 4.80 13.56
C GLU A 238 -3.80 5.85 13.38
N GLN A 239 -3.66 6.78 12.44
CA GLN A 239 -4.69 7.76 12.12
C GLN A 239 -6.01 7.12 11.63
N LEU A 240 -5.92 6.07 10.83
CA LEU A 240 -7.10 5.31 10.39
C LEU A 240 -7.75 4.56 11.56
N GLN A 241 -6.95 4.01 12.48
CA GLN A 241 -7.44 3.36 13.70
C GLN A 241 -8.15 4.36 14.61
N ASP A 242 -7.58 5.54 14.82
CA ASP A 242 -8.21 6.63 15.58
C ASP A 242 -9.54 7.05 14.94
N SER A 243 -9.63 7.05 13.61
CA SER A 243 -10.89 7.34 12.90
C SER A 243 -11.93 6.24 13.14
N LEU A 244 -11.54 4.95 13.11
CA LEU A 244 -12.43 3.84 13.44
C LEU A 244 -12.98 3.94 14.86
N GLU A 245 -12.14 4.29 15.83
CA GLU A 245 -12.51 4.39 17.23
C GLU A 245 -13.47 5.55 17.52
N ARG A 246 -13.30 6.67 16.83
CA ARG A 246 -14.21 7.83 16.94
C ARG A 246 -15.60 7.55 16.35
N GLU A 247 -15.69 6.67 15.38
CA GLU A 247 -16.93 6.33 14.68
C GLU A 247 -17.63 5.09 15.29
N ARG A 248 -17.03 4.45 16.29
CA ARG A 248 -17.71 3.41 17.09
C ARG A 248 -18.80 4.09 17.94
N VAL A 249 -20.04 4.00 17.48
CA VAL A 249 -21.23 4.43 18.23
C VAL A 249 -21.87 3.22 18.90
#